data_f5bba214d24dafa0f263d2aeb5761c1b
#
_entry.id   f5bba214d24dafa0f263d2aeb5761c1b
#
_cell.length_a   1.000
_cell.length_b   1.000
_cell.length_c   1.000
_cell.angle_alpha   90.00
_cell.angle_beta   90.00
_cell.angle_gamma   90.00
#
_symmetry.space_group_name_H-M   'P 1'
#
loop_
_entity.id
_entity.type
_entity.pdbx_description
1 polymer ?
#
loop_
_entity_poly.entity_id
_entity_poly.type
_entity_poly.pdbx_seq_one_letter_code
_entity_poly.pdbx_strand_id
1 'polypeptide(L)'
;MSVTDVHKDSDQLTMTVTAEYDVTADRAWQLWADPRQLERWWGPPTYPATVEKHDLTAGGHVSYSMTGPEGDVARGWWRVLEAEPPRLLVLEDGFADETGAPSASMPTMVMRVQFTDRPGGVTMTMTTRFPSLEAMEQLIGMGMEEGLQEAMGQIDAILAGAPAS
;
A
#
# COMPACT_ATOMS: atom_id res chain seq x y z
N MET A 1 -2.15 6.76 16.82
CA MET A 1 -2.34 5.90 15.66
C MET A 1 -3.13 6.63 14.60
N SER A 2 -2.61 6.66 13.36
CA SER A 2 -3.14 7.52 12.31
C SER A 2 -4.32 6.94 11.56
N VAL A 3 -4.47 5.61 11.56
CA VAL A 3 -5.63 4.96 10.93
C VAL A 3 -6.86 5.28 11.77
N THR A 4 -7.85 5.92 11.15
CA THR A 4 -9.05 6.37 11.84
C THR A 4 -10.27 5.50 11.56
N ASP A 5 -10.26 4.76 10.45
CA ASP A 5 -11.39 3.92 10.06
C ASP A 5 -10.98 2.83 9.10
N VAL A 6 -11.62 1.67 9.20
CA VAL A 6 -11.51 0.57 8.23
C VAL A 6 -12.93 0.11 7.92
N HIS A 7 -13.31 0.15 6.65
CA HIS A 7 -14.64 -0.24 6.20
C HIS A 7 -14.56 -1.30 5.10
N LYS A 8 -15.26 -2.41 5.29
CA LYS A 8 -15.36 -3.48 4.30
C LYS A 8 -16.79 -3.54 3.78
N ASP A 9 -16.92 -3.59 2.45
CA ASP A 9 -18.22 -3.65 1.77
C ASP A 9 -18.21 -4.83 0.79
N SER A 10 -18.85 -5.93 1.19
CA SER A 10 -18.87 -7.15 0.38
C SER A 10 -19.77 -7.02 -0.85
N ASP A 11 -20.71 -6.09 -0.88
CA ASP A 11 -21.54 -5.84 -2.05
C ASP A 11 -20.76 -5.10 -3.14
N GLN A 12 -19.90 -4.17 -2.73
CA GLN A 12 -19.06 -3.40 -3.65
C GLN A 12 -17.69 -4.05 -3.86
N LEU A 13 -17.37 -5.09 -3.14
CA LEU A 13 -16.09 -5.78 -3.18
C LEU A 13 -14.91 -4.85 -2.83
N THR A 14 -15.10 -4.00 -1.82
CA THR A 14 -14.10 -3.01 -1.43
C THR A 14 -13.72 -3.10 0.04
N MET A 15 -12.48 -2.71 0.32
CA MET A 15 -12.01 -2.42 1.67
C MET A 15 -11.40 -1.03 1.63
N THR A 16 -11.87 -0.14 2.49
CA THR A 16 -11.39 1.25 2.55
C THR A 16 -10.73 1.48 3.89
N VAL A 17 -9.50 1.96 3.86
CA VAL A 17 -8.74 2.36 5.04
C VAL A 17 -8.53 3.86 4.99
N THR A 18 -8.89 4.54 6.05
CA THR A 18 -8.76 6.00 6.16
C THR A 18 -7.74 6.31 7.25
N ALA A 19 -6.81 7.20 6.94
CA ALA A 19 -5.80 7.65 7.88
C ALA A 19 -5.66 9.16 7.80
N GLU A 20 -5.34 9.80 8.93
CA GLU A 20 -5.15 11.24 9.02
C GLU A 20 -3.74 11.54 9.50
N TYR A 21 -3.10 12.52 8.84
CA TYR A 21 -1.73 12.92 9.17
C TYR A 21 -1.64 14.44 9.24
N ASP A 22 -0.82 14.93 10.17
CA ASP A 22 -0.61 16.37 10.38
C ASP A 22 0.53 16.90 9.50
N VAL A 23 0.47 16.58 8.22
CA VAL A 23 1.43 17.01 7.21
C VAL A 23 0.66 17.41 5.95
N THR A 24 1.38 18.05 5.01
CA THR A 24 0.76 18.43 3.73
C THR A 24 0.56 17.20 2.83
N ALA A 25 -0.31 17.34 1.84
CA ALA A 25 -0.50 16.30 0.82
C ALA A 25 0.81 16.01 0.08
N ASP A 26 1.61 17.04 -0.22
CA ASP A 26 2.92 16.86 -0.85
C ASP A 26 3.85 15.98 -0.01
N ARG A 27 3.85 16.18 1.30
CA ARG A 27 4.68 15.36 2.20
C ARG A 27 4.16 13.93 2.26
N ALA A 28 2.85 13.74 2.35
CA ALA A 28 2.24 12.41 2.39
C ALA A 28 2.48 11.66 1.07
N TRP A 29 2.44 12.37 -0.05
CA TRP A 29 2.73 11.76 -1.36
C TRP A 29 4.11 11.11 -1.42
N GLN A 30 5.11 11.69 -0.74
CA GLN A 30 6.47 11.17 -0.73
C GLN A 30 6.56 9.78 -0.07
N LEU A 31 5.62 9.42 0.78
CA LEU A 31 5.55 8.07 1.36
C LEU A 31 5.42 7.01 0.27
N TRP A 32 4.82 7.38 -0.85
CA TRP A 32 4.62 6.50 -2.01
C TRP A 32 5.62 6.77 -3.12
N ALA A 33 5.96 8.04 -3.35
CA ALA A 33 6.79 8.47 -4.47
C ALA A 33 8.29 8.27 -4.24
N ASP A 34 8.73 8.25 -3.00
CA ASP A 34 10.12 7.98 -2.65
C ASP A 34 10.27 6.51 -2.32
N PRO A 35 10.97 5.69 -3.13
CA PRO A 35 11.09 4.26 -2.87
C PRO A 35 11.73 3.93 -1.53
N ARG A 36 12.63 4.79 -1.03
CA ARG A 36 13.25 4.56 0.29
C ARG A 36 12.27 4.80 1.43
N GLN A 37 11.30 5.70 1.26
CA GLN A 37 10.23 5.88 2.23
C GLN A 37 9.19 4.78 2.11
N LEU A 38 8.80 4.43 0.89
CA LEU A 38 7.81 3.36 0.64
C LEU A 38 8.26 2.05 1.29
N GLU A 39 9.50 1.66 1.13
CA GLU A 39 9.97 0.39 1.68
C GLU A 39 10.05 0.38 3.20
N ARG A 40 10.03 1.56 3.84
CA ARG A 40 10.04 1.64 5.30
C ARG A 40 8.70 1.35 5.94
N TRP A 41 7.62 1.42 5.19
CA TRP A 41 6.28 1.20 5.77
C TRP A 41 5.41 0.20 5.02
N TRP A 42 5.70 -0.11 3.75
CA TRP A 42 4.83 -0.97 2.94
C TRP A 42 4.75 -2.40 3.47
N GLY A 43 5.84 -2.95 3.98
CA GLY A 43 5.84 -4.24 4.64
C GLY A 43 5.58 -4.10 6.14
N PRO A 44 4.80 -5.00 6.76
CA PRO A 44 4.65 -4.97 8.21
C PRO A 44 6.00 -5.23 8.89
N PRO A 45 6.15 -4.87 10.19
CA PRO A 45 7.44 -4.98 10.88
C PRO A 45 8.11 -6.35 10.82
N THR A 46 7.31 -7.43 10.75
CA THR A 46 7.82 -8.80 10.65
C THR A 46 8.23 -9.18 9.24
N TYR A 47 7.79 -8.44 8.22
CA TYR A 47 8.10 -8.67 6.82
C TYR A 47 8.48 -7.35 6.15
N PRO A 48 9.62 -6.76 6.52
CA PRO A 48 10.02 -5.47 5.94
C PRO A 48 10.20 -5.58 4.43
N ALA A 49 9.80 -4.52 3.74
CA ALA A 49 9.83 -4.46 2.29
C ALA A 49 11.15 -3.91 1.76
N THR A 50 11.54 -4.41 0.59
CA THR A 50 12.61 -3.84 -0.23
C THR A 50 11.99 -3.51 -1.58
N VAL A 51 12.09 -2.26 -2.01
CA VAL A 51 11.57 -1.81 -3.31
C VAL A 51 12.69 -1.92 -4.33
N GLU A 52 12.47 -2.74 -5.35
CA GLU A 52 13.48 -3.06 -6.37
C GLU A 52 13.36 -2.19 -7.62
N LYS A 53 12.14 -2.02 -8.12
CA LYS A 53 11.82 -1.12 -9.23
C LYS A 53 10.77 -0.15 -8.77
N HIS A 54 10.88 1.10 -9.20
CA HIS A 54 9.94 2.12 -8.79
C HIS A 54 9.76 3.18 -9.88
N ASP A 55 8.61 3.16 -10.53
CA ASP A 55 8.19 4.17 -11.49
C ASP A 55 6.72 4.48 -11.22
N LEU A 56 6.48 5.55 -10.48
CA LEU A 56 5.14 5.92 -10.02
C LEU A 56 4.47 6.92 -10.98
N THR A 57 4.59 6.65 -12.28
CA THR A 57 3.91 7.41 -13.33
C THR A 57 2.95 6.49 -14.07
N ALA A 58 1.94 7.06 -14.72
CA ALA A 58 0.94 6.27 -15.45
C ALA A 58 1.64 5.32 -16.43
N GLY A 59 1.32 4.04 -16.36
CA GLY A 59 1.96 2.98 -17.14
C GLY A 59 3.23 2.42 -16.53
N GLY A 60 3.73 3.02 -15.45
CA GLY A 60 4.94 2.55 -14.78
C GLY A 60 4.72 1.33 -13.91
N HIS A 61 5.80 0.73 -13.45
CA HIS A 61 5.79 -0.47 -12.61
C HIS A 61 6.57 -0.27 -11.33
N VAL A 62 6.08 -0.90 -10.27
CA VAL A 62 6.77 -0.99 -8.98
C VAL A 62 6.91 -2.47 -8.66
N SER A 63 8.09 -2.92 -8.24
CA SER A 63 8.28 -4.29 -7.75
C SER A 63 8.97 -4.25 -6.41
N TYR A 64 8.56 -5.16 -5.54
CA TYR A 64 9.07 -5.21 -4.17
C TYR A 64 9.08 -6.65 -3.65
N SER A 65 9.87 -6.86 -2.60
CA SER A 65 9.89 -8.11 -1.85
C SER A 65 9.76 -7.81 -0.37
N MET A 66 9.18 -8.75 0.36
CA MET A 66 9.06 -8.70 1.82
C MET A 66 9.70 -9.95 2.36
N THR A 67 10.67 -9.81 3.26
CA THR A 67 11.42 -10.93 3.79
C THR A 67 11.05 -11.14 5.26
N GLY A 68 10.62 -12.36 5.58
CA GLY A 68 10.25 -12.74 6.93
C GLY A 68 11.42 -13.13 7.79
N PRO A 69 11.19 -13.34 9.10
CA PRO A 69 12.26 -13.64 10.07
C PRO A 69 12.96 -14.97 9.82
N GLU A 70 12.33 -15.88 9.07
CA GLU A 70 12.91 -17.18 8.73
C GLU A 70 13.50 -17.20 7.32
N GLY A 71 13.63 -16.04 6.70
CA GLY A 71 14.18 -15.91 5.35
C GLY A 71 13.21 -16.16 4.21
N ASP A 72 11.96 -16.44 4.52
CA ASP A 72 10.92 -16.58 3.50
C ASP A 72 10.65 -15.23 2.85
N VAL A 73 10.43 -15.24 1.53
CA VAL A 73 10.27 -14.02 0.73
C VAL A 73 8.92 -14.03 0.03
N ALA A 74 8.15 -12.97 0.25
CA ALA A 74 6.93 -12.69 -0.50
C ALA A 74 7.22 -11.56 -1.47
N ARG A 75 6.80 -11.71 -2.72
CA ARG A 75 7.04 -10.72 -3.76
C ARG A 75 5.74 -10.15 -4.27
N GLY A 76 5.75 -8.87 -4.63
CA GLY A 76 4.59 -8.21 -5.20
C GLY A 76 4.99 -7.23 -6.28
N TRP A 77 3.99 -6.77 -7.01
CA TRP A 77 4.17 -5.81 -8.09
C TRP A 77 2.97 -4.87 -8.15
N TRP A 78 3.23 -3.67 -8.65
CA TRP A 78 2.18 -2.72 -9.00
C TRP A 78 2.33 -2.33 -10.47
N ARG A 79 1.19 -2.11 -11.11
CA ARG A 79 1.14 -1.39 -12.38
C ARG A 79 0.37 -0.11 -12.12
N VAL A 80 0.98 1.02 -12.38
CA VAL A 80 0.35 2.32 -12.13
C VAL A 80 -0.64 2.62 -13.24
N LEU A 81 -1.90 2.79 -12.88
CA LEU A 81 -2.99 3.10 -13.83
C LEU A 81 -3.19 4.61 -13.97
N GLU A 82 -3.13 5.33 -12.86
CA GLU A 82 -3.22 6.80 -12.83
C GLU A 82 -2.31 7.34 -11.74
N ALA A 83 -1.70 8.48 -12.00
CA ALA A 83 -0.91 9.19 -10.99
C ALA A 83 -1.10 10.70 -11.20
N GLU A 84 -1.72 11.36 -10.23
CA GLU A 84 -1.95 12.80 -10.21
C GLU A 84 -1.41 13.38 -8.89
N PRO A 85 -0.09 13.59 -8.82
CA PRO A 85 0.52 14.08 -7.59
C PRO A 85 -0.02 15.46 -7.19
N PRO A 86 -0.23 15.72 -5.93
CA PRO A 86 -0.15 14.83 -4.77
C PRO A 86 -1.51 14.30 -4.33
N ARG A 87 -2.47 14.14 -5.24
CA ARG A 87 -3.89 13.91 -4.92
C ARG A 87 -4.39 12.49 -5.16
N LEU A 88 -3.89 11.82 -6.20
CA LEU A 88 -4.46 10.56 -6.64
C LEU A 88 -3.41 9.60 -7.15
N LEU A 89 -3.51 8.35 -6.69
CA LEU A 89 -2.74 7.24 -7.22
C LEU A 89 -3.69 6.07 -7.38
N VAL A 90 -3.76 5.50 -8.58
CA VAL A 90 -4.53 4.28 -8.84
C VAL A 90 -3.57 3.26 -9.40
N LEU A 91 -3.53 2.10 -8.78
CA LEU A 91 -2.63 1.04 -9.18
C LEU A 91 -3.31 -0.33 -9.16
N GLU A 92 -2.82 -1.21 -10.01
CA GLU A 92 -3.14 -2.63 -9.96
C GLU A 92 -2.07 -3.27 -9.09
N ASP A 93 -2.50 -4.02 -8.07
CA ASP A 93 -1.62 -4.65 -7.10
C ASP A 93 -1.76 -6.16 -7.22
N GLY A 94 -0.64 -6.86 -7.29
CA GLY A 94 -0.63 -8.29 -7.45
C GLY A 94 0.55 -8.95 -6.76
N PHE A 95 0.46 -10.27 -6.65
CA PHE A 95 1.53 -11.09 -6.12
C PHE A 95 2.45 -11.53 -7.25
N ALA A 96 3.73 -11.69 -6.95
CA ALA A 96 4.72 -12.19 -7.90
C ALA A 96 5.21 -13.57 -7.45
N ASP A 97 5.64 -14.36 -8.42
CA ASP A 97 6.27 -15.66 -8.16
C ASP A 97 7.76 -15.49 -7.83
N GLU A 98 8.46 -16.62 -7.67
CA GLU A 98 9.88 -16.63 -7.31
C GLU A 98 10.78 -15.89 -8.31
N THR A 99 10.34 -15.79 -9.57
CA THR A 99 11.10 -15.09 -10.62
C THR A 99 10.80 -13.60 -10.69
N GLY A 100 9.80 -13.13 -9.91
CA GLY A 100 9.33 -11.76 -9.97
C GLY A 100 8.24 -11.52 -11.01
N ALA A 101 7.81 -12.54 -11.73
CA ALA A 101 6.72 -12.45 -12.67
C ALA A 101 5.36 -12.49 -11.94
N PRO A 102 4.30 -11.90 -12.51
CA PRO A 102 2.98 -11.97 -11.88
C PRO A 102 2.54 -13.41 -11.63
N SER A 103 2.05 -13.68 -10.41
CA SER A 103 1.59 -15.02 -10.04
C SER A 103 0.26 -15.32 -10.72
N ALA A 104 0.20 -16.43 -11.45
CA ALA A 104 -1.03 -16.86 -12.12
C ALA A 104 -2.06 -17.45 -11.15
N SER A 105 -1.64 -17.82 -9.94
CA SER A 105 -2.50 -18.48 -8.96
C SER A 105 -3.16 -17.53 -7.97
N MET A 106 -2.74 -16.26 -7.94
CA MET A 106 -3.25 -15.28 -6.98
C MET A 106 -4.04 -14.18 -7.69
N PRO A 107 -5.12 -13.69 -7.08
CA PRO A 107 -5.90 -12.60 -7.67
C PRO A 107 -5.14 -11.28 -7.61
N THR A 108 -5.49 -10.38 -8.53
CA THR A 108 -5.02 -9.00 -8.50
C THR A 108 -6.11 -8.10 -7.92
N MET A 109 -5.70 -6.95 -7.41
CA MET A 109 -6.59 -5.96 -6.82
C MET A 109 -6.33 -4.61 -7.46
N VAL A 110 -7.30 -3.71 -7.41
CA VAL A 110 -7.10 -2.31 -7.79
C VAL A 110 -7.15 -1.48 -6.52
N MET A 111 -6.11 -0.72 -6.28
CA MET A 111 -6.01 0.17 -5.13
C MET A 111 -6.09 1.62 -5.59
N ARG A 112 -6.97 2.39 -4.96
CA ARG A 112 -7.12 3.82 -5.20
C ARG A 112 -6.71 4.56 -3.94
N VAL A 113 -5.71 5.41 -4.06
CA VAL A 113 -5.21 6.21 -2.94
C VAL A 113 -5.51 7.67 -3.21
N GLN A 114 -6.23 8.31 -2.30
CA GLN A 114 -6.62 9.71 -2.44
C GLN A 114 -6.13 10.50 -1.24
N PHE A 115 -5.63 11.70 -1.53
CA PHE A 115 -5.15 12.64 -0.51
C PHE A 115 -6.04 13.88 -0.54
N THR A 116 -6.74 14.10 0.57
CA THR A 116 -7.69 15.23 0.70
C THR A 116 -7.22 16.15 1.82
N ASP A 117 -7.07 17.43 1.54
CA ASP A 117 -6.66 18.40 2.56
C ASP A 117 -7.73 18.48 3.65
N ARG A 118 -7.26 18.64 4.89
CA ARG A 118 -8.10 18.92 6.04
C ARG A 118 -7.43 19.99 6.90
N PRO A 119 -8.15 20.63 7.83
CA PRO A 119 -7.53 21.61 8.73
C PRO A 119 -6.35 20.99 9.47
N GLY A 120 -5.15 21.56 9.26
CA GLY A 120 -3.93 21.10 9.90
C GLY A 120 -3.26 19.87 9.28
N GLY A 121 -3.75 19.36 8.14
CA GLY A 121 -3.14 18.17 7.59
C GLY A 121 -3.80 17.61 6.34
N VAL A 122 -3.74 16.30 6.21
CA VAL A 122 -4.24 15.57 5.05
C VAL A 122 -4.93 14.28 5.50
N THR A 123 -5.98 13.89 4.78
CA THR A 123 -6.61 12.58 4.92
C THR A 123 -6.18 11.71 3.75
N MET A 124 -5.65 10.53 4.05
CA MET A 124 -5.29 9.52 3.06
C MET A 124 -6.36 8.43 3.09
N THR A 125 -7.02 8.21 1.95
CA THR A 125 -8.05 7.19 1.80
C THR A 125 -7.56 6.15 0.81
N MET A 126 -7.44 4.90 1.26
CA MET A 126 -7.02 3.78 0.42
C MET A 126 -8.19 2.84 0.21
N THR A 127 -8.68 2.75 -1.01
CA THR A 127 -9.77 1.84 -1.36
C THR A 127 -9.23 0.72 -2.21
N THR A 128 -9.32 -0.51 -1.70
CA THR A 128 -8.93 -1.71 -2.43
C THR A 128 -10.18 -2.36 -2.98
N ARG A 129 -10.18 -2.61 -4.30
CA ARG A 129 -11.27 -3.31 -4.96
C ARG A 129 -10.82 -4.72 -5.35
N PHE A 130 -11.60 -5.71 -4.95
CA PHE A 130 -11.32 -7.11 -5.24
C PHE A 130 -12.07 -7.53 -6.51
N PRO A 131 -11.53 -8.49 -7.29
CA PRO A 131 -12.17 -8.93 -8.53
C PRO A 131 -13.41 -9.80 -8.30
N SER A 132 -13.56 -10.38 -7.10
CA SER A 132 -14.69 -11.23 -6.76
C SER A 132 -14.84 -11.32 -5.25
N LEU A 133 -16.00 -11.80 -4.79
CA LEU A 133 -16.22 -12.07 -3.37
C LEU A 133 -15.27 -13.14 -2.86
N GLU A 134 -15.03 -14.17 -3.67
CA GLU A 134 -14.11 -15.25 -3.32
C GLU A 134 -12.70 -14.72 -3.10
N ALA A 135 -12.22 -13.86 -4.01
CA ALA A 135 -10.90 -13.23 -3.87
C ALA A 135 -10.83 -12.35 -2.62
N MET A 136 -11.89 -11.57 -2.37
CA MET A 136 -11.97 -10.72 -1.19
C MET A 136 -11.88 -11.55 0.10
N GLU A 137 -12.65 -12.62 0.21
CA GLU A 137 -12.63 -13.50 1.37
C GLU A 137 -11.27 -14.18 1.54
N GLN A 138 -10.67 -14.63 0.44
CA GLN A 138 -9.36 -15.26 0.45
C GLN A 138 -8.28 -14.30 1.00
N LEU A 139 -8.21 -13.10 0.44
CA LEU A 139 -7.15 -12.14 0.80
C LEU A 139 -7.33 -11.60 2.21
N ILE A 140 -8.55 -11.27 2.60
CA ILE A 140 -8.84 -10.82 3.97
C ILE A 140 -8.57 -11.97 4.96
N GLY A 141 -8.93 -13.19 4.60
CA GLY A 141 -8.64 -14.37 5.42
C GLY A 141 -7.15 -14.66 5.61
N MET A 142 -6.33 -14.18 4.69
CA MET A 142 -4.86 -14.29 4.80
C MET A 142 -4.24 -13.21 5.70
N GLY A 143 -5.05 -12.32 6.29
CA GLY A 143 -4.57 -11.29 7.19
C GLY A 143 -4.26 -9.95 6.53
N MET A 144 -4.81 -9.68 5.35
CA MET A 144 -4.55 -8.44 4.61
C MET A 144 -4.87 -7.17 5.41
N GLU A 145 -6.00 -7.14 6.11
CA GLU A 145 -6.40 -5.97 6.89
C GLU A 145 -5.41 -5.70 8.02
N GLU A 146 -5.09 -6.72 8.80
CA GLU A 146 -4.19 -6.62 9.94
C GLU A 146 -2.78 -6.25 9.47
N GLY A 147 -2.31 -6.88 8.39
CA GLY A 147 -0.99 -6.58 7.82
C GLY A 147 -0.88 -5.16 7.31
N LEU A 148 -1.92 -4.65 6.66
CA LEU A 148 -1.94 -3.28 6.18
C LEU A 148 -1.94 -2.27 7.33
N GLN A 149 -2.71 -2.54 8.39
CA GLN A 149 -2.72 -1.66 9.56
C GLN A 149 -1.37 -1.64 10.27
N GLU A 150 -0.71 -2.80 10.39
CA GLU A 150 0.63 -2.88 10.96
C GLU A 150 1.66 -2.12 10.10
N ALA A 151 1.56 -2.27 8.78
CA ALA A 151 2.43 -1.54 7.87
C ALA A 151 2.23 -0.03 8.02
N MET A 152 0.98 0.43 7.97
CA MET A 152 0.65 1.85 8.09
C MET A 152 1.01 2.44 9.46
N GLY A 153 1.04 1.62 10.50
CA GLY A 153 1.46 2.04 11.84
C GLY A 153 2.91 2.55 11.88
N GLN A 154 3.71 2.25 10.87
CA GLN A 154 5.09 2.70 10.79
C GLN A 154 5.23 4.09 10.17
N ILE A 155 4.16 4.62 9.57
CA ILE A 155 4.19 5.91 8.85
C ILE A 155 4.46 7.08 9.79
N ASP A 156 3.88 7.07 10.98
CA ASP A 156 4.04 8.19 11.92
C ASP A 156 5.51 8.46 12.24
N ALA A 157 6.31 7.42 12.42
CA ALA A 157 7.74 7.58 12.68
C ALA A 157 8.47 8.21 11.50
N ILE A 158 8.09 7.87 10.28
CA ILE A 158 8.67 8.45 9.08
C ILE A 158 8.34 9.94 8.99
N LEU A 159 7.08 10.29 9.21
CA LEU A 159 6.60 11.67 9.14
C LEU A 159 7.17 12.53 10.27
N ALA A 160 7.51 11.94 11.40
CA ALA A 160 8.17 12.63 12.51
C ALA A 160 9.65 12.94 12.22
N GLY A 161 10.15 12.56 11.04
CA GLY A 161 11.53 12.81 10.67
C GLY A 161 12.52 11.81 11.23
N ALA A 162 12.05 10.62 11.63
CA ALA A 162 12.95 9.58 12.11
C ALA A 162 13.95 9.22 11.01
N PRO A 163 15.25 9.05 11.35
CA PRO A 163 16.24 8.73 10.33
C PRO A 163 15.94 7.39 9.67
N ALA A 164 16.30 7.31 8.38
CA ALA A 164 16.25 6.05 7.65
C ALA A 164 17.29 5.11 8.28
N SER A 165 16.84 3.97 8.69
CA SER A 165 17.70 2.97 9.31
C SER A 165 18.10 1.90 8.31
#